data_095e90b8df8c6ce54eb8892c330a270d
#
_entry.id   095e90b8df8c6ce54eb8892c330a270d
#
_cell.length_a   1.000
_cell.length_b   1.000
_cell.length_c   1.000
_cell.angle_alpha   90.00
_cell.angle_beta   90.00
_cell.angle_gamma   90.00
#
_symmetry.space_group_name_H-M   'P 1'
#
loop_
_entity.id
_entity.type
_entity.pdbx_description
1 polymer ?
#
loop_
_entity_poly.entity_id
_entity_poly.type
_entity_poly.pdbx_seq_one_letter_code
_entity_poly.pdbx_strand_id
1 'polypeptide(L)'
;MERARLTSAGELRALFNAFIVPRIQRGELDELVLSSAAAAAASGQPPGTVSELVGYYEAGQRVAVAHRFVTSDGEVAGSGRPDPKEMRWQGELLRLIEHAD
;
A
#
# COMPACT_ATOMS: atom_id res chain seq x y z
N MET A 1 -13.55 -5.59 -18.87
CA MET A 1 -13.50 -4.34 -18.10
C MET A 1 -13.42 -4.66 -16.62
N GLU A 2 -12.50 -4.04 -15.94
CA GLU A 2 -12.32 -4.24 -14.50
C GLU A 2 -13.39 -3.47 -13.72
N ARG A 3 -13.95 -4.11 -12.71
CA ARG A 3 -14.92 -3.47 -11.81
C ARG A 3 -14.22 -2.95 -10.57
N ALA A 4 -14.56 -1.73 -10.17
CA ALA A 4 -14.08 -1.17 -8.91
C ALA A 4 -15.12 -1.40 -7.82
N ARG A 5 -14.68 -1.80 -6.63
CA ARG A 5 -15.54 -2.02 -5.47
C ARG A 5 -14.93 -1.34 -4.25
N LEU A 6 -15.75 -0.57 -3.54
CA LEU A 6 -15.32 0.06 -2.31
C LEU A 6 -15.26 -0.97 -1.19
N THR A 7 -14.21 -0.91 -0.39
CA THR A 7 -13.90 -1.92 0.62
C THR A 7 -13.48 -1.24 1.92
N SER A 8 -13.91 -1.79 3.05
CA SER A 8 -13.50 -1.26 4.34
C SER A 8 -12.00 -1.46 4.57
N ALA A 9 -11.40 -0.61 5.41
CA ALA A 9 -9.99 -0.70 5.73
C ALA A 9 -9.61 -2.07 6.31
N GLY A 10 -10.45 -2.62 7.20
CA GLY A 10 -10.18 -3.91 7.81
C GLY A 10 -10.20 -5.06 6.81
N GLU A 11 -11.20 -5.08 5.93
CA GLU A 11 -11.31 -6.12 4.89
C GLU A 11 -10.15 -6.01 3.89
N LEU A 12 -9.84 -4.80 3.44
CA LEU A 12 -8.76 -4.58 2.50
C LEU A 12 -7.42 -5.01 3.09
N ARG A 13 -7.17 -4.66 4.36
CA ARG A 13 -5.94 -5.06 5.06
C ARG A 13 -5.84 -6.57 5.18
N ALA A 14 -6.94 -7.25 5.52
CA ALA A 14 -6.94 -8.71 5.65
C ALA A 14 -6.60 -9.38 4.32
N LEU A 15 -7.20 -8.94 3.23
CA LEU A 15 -6.94 -9.48 1.90
C LEU A 15 -5.51 -9.16 1.43
N PHE A 16 -5.05 -7.93 1.65
CA PHE A 16 -3.70 -7.52 1.29
C PHE A 16 -2.66 -8.37 2.03
N ASN A 17 -2.82 -8.53 3.33
CA ASN A 17 -1.89 -9.32 4.14
C ASN A 17 -1.90 -10.80 3.74
N ALA A 18 -3.05 -11.33 3.34
CA ALA A 18 -3.16 -12.74 2.95
C ALA A 18 -2.62 -13.03 1.54
N PHE A 19 -2.83 -12.11 0.59
CA PHE A 19 -2.58 -12.40 -0.83
C PHE A 19 -1.48 -11.56 -1.47
N ILE A 20 -1.20 -10.36 -0.97
CA ILE A 20 -0.18 -9.47 -1.56
C ILE A 20 1.13 -9.50 -0.78
N VAL A 21 1.08 -9.38 0.55
CA VAL A 21 2.28 -9.36 1.38
C VAL A 21 3.20 -10.57 1.16
N PRO A 22 2.68 -11.81 1.09
CA PRO A 22 3.56 -12.96 0.82
C PRO A 22 4.29 -12.84 -0.53
N ARG A 23 3.65 -12.26 -1.54
CA ARG A 23 4.26 -12.06 -2.86
C ARG A 23 5.35 -10.99 -2.81
N ILE A 24 5.13 -9.92 -2.02
CA ILE A 24 6.16 -8.90 -1.79
C ILE A 24 7.37 -9.54 -1.11
N GLN A 25 7.14 -10.33 -0.07
CA GLN A 25 8.21 -10.97 0.69
C GLN A 25 9.03 -11.96 -0.14
N ARG A 26 8.41 -12.60 -1.14
CA ARG A 26 9.10 -13.52 -2.05
C ARG A 26 9.76 -12.82 -3.23
N GLY A 27 9.62 -11.48 -3.33
CA GLY A 27 10.19 -10.73 -4.45
C GLY A 27 9.47 -10.95 -5.77
N GLU A 28 8.20 -11.35 -5.75
CA GLU A 28 7.42 -11.64 -6.95
C GLU A 28 6.84 -10.40 -7.62
N LEU A 29 6.80 -9.27 -6.92
CA LEU A 29 6.21 -8.04 -7.43
C LEU A 29 7.27 -6.94 -7.56
N ASP A 30 7.17 -6.16 -8.62
CA ASP A 30 7.99 -4.97 -8.77
C ASP A 30 7.39 -3.84 -7.94
N GLU A 31 8.23 -3.11 -7.24
CA GLU A 31 7.83 -2.02 -6.35
C GLU A 31 8.25 -0.68 -6.94
N LEU A 32 7.32 0.27 -6.98
CA LEU A 32 7.60 1.62 -7.48
C LEU A 32 7.00 2.65 -6.53
N VAL A 33 7.81 3.59 -6.07
CA VAL A 33 7.33 4.72 -5.28
C VAL A 33 6.59 5.68 -6.22
N LEU A 34 5.29 5.84 -6.00
CA LEU A 34 4.43 6.69 -6.82
C LEU A 34 4.47 8.15 -6.38
N SER A 35 4.57 8.39 -5.08
CA SER A 35 4.70 9.71 -4.51
C SER A 35 5.40 9.64 -3.17
N SER A 36 6.04 10.75 -2.78
CA SER A 36 6.83 10.81 -1.57
C SER A 36 6.81 12.24 -1.04
N ALA A 37 6.64 12.37 0.28
CA ALA A 37 6.64 13.67 0.95
C ALA A 37 7.08 13.49 2.40
N ALA A 38 7.56 14.56 3.03
CA ALA A 38 7.84 14.53 4.46
C ALA A 38 6.56 14.17 5.22
N ALA A 39 6.68 13.31 6.23
CA ALA A 39 5.53 12.94 7.05
C ALA A 39 4.99 14.17 7.77
N ALA A 40 3.65 14.32 7.77
CA ALA A 40 3.00 15.45 8.44
C ALA A 40 3.23 15.39 9.94
N ALA A 41 3.33 16.55 10.57
CA ALA A 41 3.52 16.65 12.03
C ALA A 41 2.41 15.89 12.79
N ALA A 42 1.17 15.94 12.28
CA ALA A 42 0.04 15.26 12.90
C ALA A 42 0.11 13.73 12.82
N SER A 43 1.02 13.17 12.02
CA SER A 43 1.16 11.71 11.90
C SER A 43 1.79 11.07 13.13
N GLY A 44 2.48 11.86 13.96
CA GLY A 44 3.18 11.35 15.14
C GLY A 44 4.47 10.62 14.84
N GLN A 45 4.95 10.66 13.60
CA GLN A 45 6.18 9.99 13.20
C GLN A 45 7.43 10.78 13.61
N PRO A 46 8.56 10.10 13.85
CA PRO A 46 9.82 10.78 14.19
C PRO A 46 10.27 11.74 13.08
N PRO A 47 11.07 12.77 13.43
CA PRO A 47 11.65 13.66 12.43
C PRO A 47 12.45 12.89 11.37
N GLY A 48 12.35 13.34 10.12
CA GLY A 48 13.04 12.69 9.00
C GLY A 48 12.26 11.54 8.36
N THR A 49 11.09 11.21 8.89
CA THR A 49 10.22 10.19 8.30
C THR A 49 9.59 10.71 7.01
N VAL A 50 9.51 9.83 6.01
CA VAL A 50 8.91 10.12 4.71
C VAL A 50 7.63 9.31 4.56
N SER A 51 6.58 9.96 4.07
CA SER A 51 5.32 9.32 3.70
C SER A 51 5.42 8.93 2.22
N GLU A 52 5.22 7.64 1.92
CA GLU A 52 5.32 7.14 0.55
C GLU A 52 4.05 6.41 0.14
N LEU A 53 3.62 6.67 -1.10
CA LEU A 53 2.61 5.87 -1.77
C LEU A 53 3.34 4.97 -2.76
N VAL A 54 3.11 3.66 -2.65
CA VAL A 54 3.87 2.64 -3.38
C VAL A 54 2.95 1.82 -4.24
N GLY A 55 3.33 1.62 -5.51
CA GLY A 55 2.64 0.70 -6.41
C GLY A 55 3.39 -0.62 -6.50
N TYR A 56 2.64 -1.72 -6.54
CA TYR A 56 3.18 -3.06 -6.72
C TYR A 56 2.69 -3.62 -8.04
N TYR A 57 3.60 -4.17 -8.84
CA TYR A 57 3.32 -4.54 -10.23
C TYR A 57 3.70 -5.98 -10.51
N GLU A 58 2.90 -6.65 -11.34
CA GLU A 58 3.22 -7.95 -11.89
C GLU A 58 3.19 -7.84 -13.41
N ALA A 59 4.31 -8.17 -14.06
CA ALA A 59 4.44 -8.10 -15.51
C ALA A 59 3.97 -6.75 -16.09
N GLY A 60 4.30 -5.67 -15.42
CA GLY A 60 3.95 -4.32 -15.85
C GLY A 60 2.53 -3.88 -15.47
N GLN A 61 1.73 -4.76 -14.87
CA GLN A 61 0.37 -4.43 -14.44
C GLN A 61 0.33 -4.14 -12.94
N ARG A 62 -0.23 -2.98 -12.58
CA ARG A 62 -0.37 -2.63 -11.16
C ARG A 62 -1.39 -3.54 -10.49
N VAL A 63 -0.97 -4.23 -9.42
CA VAL A 63 -1.83 -5.14 -8.67
C VAL A 63 -2.22 -4.60 -7.31
N ALA A 64 -1.49 -3.62 -6.78
CA ALA A 64 -1.82 -3.02 -5.49
C ALA A 64 -1.18 -1.64 -5.35
N VAL A 65 -1.75 -0.82 -4.48
CA VAL A 65 -1.17 0.44 -4.02
C VAL A 65 -1.28 0.46 -2.51
N ALA A 66 -0.21 0.85 -1.85
CA ALA A 66 -0.18 0.92 -0.39
C ALA A 66 0.58 2.16 0.06
N HIS A 67 0.26 2.60 1.27
CA HIS A 67 0.95 3.71 1.93
C HIS A 67 1.88 3.16 3.00
N ARG A 68 3.06 3.77 3.15
CA ARG A 68 3.98 3.45 4.23
C ARG A 68 4.70 4.71 4.72
N PHE A 69 5.13 4.67 5.98
CA PHE A 69 6.09 5.64 6.50
C PHE A 69 7.46 4.97 6.51
N VAL A 70 8.45 5.67 5.99
CA VAL A 70 9.84 5.19 6.00
C VAL A 70 10.64 6.13 6.88
N THR A 71 11.25 5.59 7.95
CA THR A 71 12.03 6.37 8.89
C THR A 71 13.35 6.82 8.27
N SER A 72 14.05 7.74 8.94
CA SER A 72 15.37 8.21 8.47
C SER A 72 16.39 7.08 8.35
N ASP A 73 16.16 5.96 9.05
CA ASP A 73 17.03 4.78 8.96
C ASP A 73 16.68 3.87 7.77
N GLY A 74 15.64 4.21 7.01
CA GLY A 74 15.19 3.40 5.88
C GLY A 74 14.25 2.27 6.24
N GLU A 75 13.75 2.21 7.48
CA GLU A 75 12.84 1.17 7.94
C GLU A 75 11.39 1.58 7.78
N VAL A 76 10.52 0.60 7.45
CA VAL A 76 9.09 0.83 7.41
C VAL A 76 8.55 0.87 8.84
N ALA A 77 7.88 1.96 9.18
CA ALA A 77 7.37 2.18 10.53
C ALA A 77 6.16 1.29 10.85
N GLY A 78 5.87 1.15 12.13
CA GLY A 78 4.75 0.38 12.62
C GLY A 78 4.99 -1.12 12.53
N SER A 79 4.05 -1.86 11.93
CA SER A 79 4.15 -3.32 11.81
C SER A 79 5.21 -3.78 10.79
N GLY A 80 5.83 -2.85 10.06
CA GLY A 80 6.73 -3.17 8.97
C GLY A 80 6.01 -3.54 7.68
N ARG A 81 4.68 -3.45 7.66
CA ARG A 81 3.85 -3.73 6.49
C ARG A 81 3.20 -2.46 5.97
N PRO A 82 3.15 -2.27 4.64
CA PRO A 82 2.43 -1.14 4.06
C PRO A 82 0.93 -1.23 4.34
N ASP A 83 0.28 -0.09 4.37
CA ASP A 83 -1.16 0.01 4.61
C ASP A 83 -1.88 0.11 3.26
N PRO A 84 -2.70 -0.89 2.88
CA PRO A 84 -3.26 -0.94 1.53
C PRO A 84 -4.28 0.16 1.26
N LYS A 85 -4.25 0.68 0.03
CA LYS A 85 -5.20 1.67 -0.47
C LYS A 85 -6.06 1.10 -1.59
N GLU A 86 -5.49 0.21 -2.39
CA GLU A 86 -6.24 -0.56 -3.39
C GLU A 86 -5.49 -1.84 -3.73
N MET A 87 -6.20 -2.84 -4.22
CA MET A 87 -5.61 -4.06 -4.75
C MET A 87 -6.52 -4.73 -5.76
N ARG A 88 -5.94 -5.44 -6.71
CA ARG A 88 -6.68 -6.33 -7.61
C ARG A 88 -6.85 -7.68 -6.94
N TRP A 89 -8.08 -8.17 -6.98
CA TRP A 89 -8.39 -9.45 -6.38
C TRP A 89 -9.60 -10.07 -7.08
N GLN A 90 -9.40 -11.28 -7.60
CA GLN A 90 -10.47 -12.04 -8.29
C GLN A 90 -11.20 -11.23 -9.36
N GLY A 91 -10.45 -10.53 -10.20
CA GLY A 91 -11.01 -9.77 -11.31
C GLY A 91 -11.62 -8.43 -10.93
N GLU A 92 -11.52 -8.03 -9.66
CA GLU A 92 -12.02 -6.76 -9.18
C GLU A 92 -10.89 -5.85 -8.73
N LEU A 93 -11.12 -4.55 -8.82
CA LEU A 93 -10.26 -3.54 -8.20
C LEU A 93 -10.92 -3.15 -6.88
N LEU A 94 -10.30 -3.52 -5.76
CA LEU A 94 -10.78 -3.15 -4.43
C LEU A 94 -10.13 -1.84 -4.02
N ARG A 95 -10.94 -0.87 -3.61
CA ARG A 95 -10.47 0.44 -3.18
C ARG A 95 -10.94 0.74 -1.77
N LEU A 96 -10.07 1.39 -1.01
CA LEU A 96 -10.43 1.85 0.32
C LEU A 96 -11.52 2.92 0.23
N ILE A 97 -12.56 2.79 1.03
CA ILE A 97 -13.69 3.72 1.03
C ILE A 97 -13.24 5.18 1.19
N GLU A 98 -12.27 5.44 2.06
CA GLU A 98 -11.74 6.78 2.30
C GLU A 98 -11.08 7.43 1.09
N HIS A 99 -10.67 6.61 0.12
CA HIS A 99 -10.05 7.07 -1.12
C HIS A 99 -11.05 7.38 -2.22
N ALA A 100 -12.32 7.11 -1.99
CA ALA A 100 -13.37 7.31 -3.00
C ALA A 100 -13.85 8.76 -3.09
N ASP A 101 -13.46 9.60 -2.17
CA ASP A 101 -13.90 11.00 -2.12
C ASP A 101 -13.21 11.89 -3.14
#